data_04e730b9173312e86fa5f0054df47038
#
_entry.id   04e730b9173312e86fa5f0054df47038
#
_cell.length_a   1.000
_cell.length_b   1.000
_cell.length_c   1.000
_cell.angle_alpha   90.00
_cell.angle_beta   90.00
_cell.angle_gamma   90.00
#
_symmetry.space_group_name_H-M   'P 1'
#
loop_
_entity.id
_entity.type
_entity.pdbx_description
1 polymer ?
#
loop_
_entity_poly.entity_id
_entity_poly.type
_entity_poly.pdbx_seq_one_letter_code
_entity_poly.pdbx_strand_id
1 'polypeptide(L)'
;MSFKDLKKIKIVIVAGGWSSERSVSINSGKNVFNSLKKNGYKVTFFDLKKYNLHELFKSKPDLIFNALHGEFGEDGGISCLAKKYNTTITHSADI
;
A
#
# COMPACT_ATOMS: atom_id res chain seq x y z
N MET A 1 15.47 -8.67 -6.39
CA MET A 1 15.69 -7.90 -5.16
C MET A 1 15.85 -8.86 -3.98
N SER A 2 16.89 -8.70 -3.19
CA SER A 2 17.15 -9.55 -2.04
C SER A 2 16.40 -9.02 -0.80
N PHE A 3 16.30 -9.85 0.24
CA PHE A 3 15.69 -9.39 1.50
C PHE A 3 16.42 -8.21 2.12
N LYS A 4 17.76 -8.18 1.96
CA LYS A 4 18.55 -7.06 2.46
C LYS A 4 18.18 -5.75 1.77
N ASP A 5 17.93 -5.82 0.46
CA ASP A 5 17.54 -4.65 -0.33
C ASP A 5 16.15 -4.18 0.06
N LEU A 6 15.22 -5.10 0.35
CA LEU A 6 13.87 -4.75 0.79
C LEU A 6 13.87 -3.98 2.11
N LYS A 7 14.85 -4.24 2.98
CA LYS A 7 14.97 -3.52 4.25
C LYS A 7 15.49 -2.10 4.10
N LYS A 8 16.06 -1.77 2.95
CA LYS A 8 16.61 -0.43 2.68
C LYS A 8 15.61 0.49 2.00
N ILE A 9 14.54 -0.05 1.45
CA ILE A 9 13.57 0.75 0.70
C ILE A 9 12.44 1.21 1.59
N LYS A 10 11.75 2.26 1.12
CA LYS A 10 10.59 2.81 1.81
C LYS A 10 9.33 2.08 1.36
N ILE A 11 8.71 1.35 2.27
CA ILE A 11 7.49 0.59 2.01
C ILE A 11 6.31 1.33 2.63
N VAL A 12 5.26 1.53 1.86
CA VAL A 12 4.02 2.14 2.35
C VAL A 12 2.89 1.12 2.20
N ILE A 13 2.23 0.83 3.32
CA ILE A 13 1.04 -0.02 3.32
C ILE A 13 -0.15 0.89 3.07
N VAL A 14 -0.84 0.69 1.94
CA VAL A 14 -2.04 1.46 1.60
C VAL A 14 -3.26 0.64 1.95
N ALA A 15 -4.10 1.18 2.83
CA ALA A 15 -5.30 0.50 3.31
C ALA A 15 -6.44 1.51 3.42
N GLY A 16 -7.64 1.02 3.70
CA GLY A 16 -8.81 1.87 3.84
C GLY A 16 -9.59 1.99 2.55
N GLY A 17 -9.47 3.14 1.90
CA GLY A 17 -10.24 3.42 0.69
C GLY A 17 -11.67 3.81 1.02
N TRP A 18 -12.53 3.82 0.00
CA TRP A 18 -13.92 4.28 0.14
C TRP A 18 -14.97 3.24 -0.24
N SER A 19 -14.57 1.98 -0.31
CA SER A 19 -15.52 0.90 -0.54
C SER A 19 -16.16 0.46 0.77
N SER A 20 -17.21 -0.38 0.67
CA SER A 20 -17.86 -0.97 1.84
C SER A 20 -16.93 -1.90 2.62
N GLU A 21 -15.80 -2.28 2.04
CA GLU A 21 -14.82 -3.17 2.67
C GLU A 21 -13.67 -2.43 3.34
N ARG A 22 -13.86 -1.14 3.60
CA ARG A 22 -12.85 -0.30 4.22
C ARG A 22 -12.30 -0.87 5.54
N SER A 23 -13.18 -1.34 6.43
CA SER A 23 -12.72 -1.86 7.73
C SER A 23 -11.91 -3.14 7.59
N VAL A 24 -12.26 -3.99 6.65
CA VAL A 24 -11.49 -5.21 6.35
C VAL A 24 -10.10 -4.82 5.84
N SER A 25 -10.05 -3.83 4.96
CA SER A 25 -8.79 -3.32 4.42
C SER A 25 -7.89 -2.75 5.51
N ILE A 26 -8.45 -1.97 6.43
CA ILE A 26 -7.69 -1.40 7.55
C ILE A 26 -7.09 -2.51 8.41
N ASN A 27 -7.89 -3.53 8.75
CA ASN A 27 -7.40 -4.66 9.54
C ASN A 27 -6.27 -5.41 8.84
N SER A 28 -6.46 -5.72 7.56
CA SER A 28 -5.44 -6.42 6.76
C SER A 28 -4.15 -5.59 6.69
N GLY A 29 -4.29 -4.31 6.44
CA GLY A 29 -3.14 -3.41 6.34
C GLY A 29 -2.37 -3.29 7.64
N LYS A 30 -3.08 -3.21 8.76
CA LYS A 30 -2.43 -3.15 10.08
C LYS A 30 -1.67 -4.41 10.41
N ASN A 31 -2.22 -5.58 10.05
CA ASN A 31 -1.55 -6.86 10.27
C ASN A 31 -0.24 -6.93 9.49
N VAL A 32 -0.26 -6.52 8.21
CA VAL A 32 0.94 -6.49 7.39
C VAL A 32 1.94 -5.48 7.93
N PHE A 33 1.47 -4.29 8.29
CA PHE A 33 2.32 -3.25 8.85
C PHE A 33 3.07 -3.74 10.10
N ASN A 34 2.34 -4.33 11.03
CA ASN A 34 2.93 -4.83 12.29
C ASN A 34 3.96 -5.92 12.02
N SER A 35 3.66 -6.84 11.10
CA SER A 35 4.56 -7.93 10.75
C SER A 35 5.86 -7.41 10.13
N LEU A 36 5.76 -6.49 9.17
CA LEU A 36 6.93 -5.94 8.52
C LEU A 36 7.77 -5.09 9.47
N LYS A 37 7.11 -4.29 10.29
CA LYS A 37 7.82 -3.46 11.27
C LYS A 37 8.57 -4.32 12.28
N LYS A 38 7.95 -5.38 12.76
CA LYS A 38 8.57 -6.33 13.69
C LYS A 38 9.82 -6.97 13.09
N ASN A 39 9.83 -7.19 11.77
CA ASN A 39 10.95 -7.82 11.07
C ASN A 39 11.99 -6.81 10.56
N GLY A 40 11.91 -5.55 10.97
CA GLY A 40 12.95 -4.56 10.70
C GLY A 40 12.83 -3.81 9.38
N TYR A 41 11.69 -3.92 8.68
CA TYR A 41 11.49 -3.17 7.44
C TYR A 41 11.11 -1.73 7.72
N LYS A 42 11.49 -0.83 6.81
CA LYS A 42 11.10 0.58 6.88
C LYS A 42 9.69 0.69 6.29
N VAL A 43 8.69 0.66 7.13
CA VAL A 43 7.30 0.62 6.70
C VAL A 43 6.49 1.72 7.37
N THR A 44 5.57 2.32 6.61
CA THR A 44 4.59 3.27 7.12
C THR A 44 3.20 2.82 6.70
N PHE A 45 2.20 3.25 7.44
CA PHE A 45 0.80 2.93 7.18
C PHE A 45 0.11 4.17 6.62
N PHE A 46 -0.57 4.02 5.49
CA PHE A 46 -1.29 5.11 4.84
C PHE A 46 -2.76 4.76 4.74
N ASP A 47 -3.60 5.50 5.47
CA ASP A 47 -5.05 5.36 5.41
C ASP A 47 -5.56 6.18 4.22
N LEU A 48 -5.86 5.48 3.13
CA LEU A 48 -6.27 6.12 1.88
C LEU A 48 -7.70 6.63 1.95
N LYS A 49 -7.88 7.87 1.52
CA LYS A 49 -9.19 8.52 1.36
C LYS A 49 -9.21 9.20 0.00
N LYS A 50 -10.40 9.55 -0.49
CA LYS A 50 -10.51 10.18 -1.80
C LYS A 50 -9.72 11.47 -1.94
N TYR A 51 -9.57 12.21 -0.85
CA TYR A 51 -8.94 13.53 -0.88
C TYR A 51 -7.44 13.53 -0.60
N ASN A 52 -6.86 12.39 -0.22
CA ASN A 52 -5.43 12.36 0.13
C ASN A 52 -4.56 11.48 -0.77
N LEU A 53 -5.11 11.06 -1.91
CA LEU A 53 -4.42 10.14 -2.81
C LEU A 53 -3.08 10.71 -3.31
N HIS A 54 -3.03 11.99 -3.68
CA HIS A 54 -1.81 12.57 -4.18
C HIS A 54 -0.70 12.64 -3.13
N GLU A 55 -1.06 12.71 -1.85
CA GLU A 55 -0.09 12.74 -0.76
C GLU A 55 0.71 11.44 -0.69
N LEU A 56 0.06 10.32 -1.02
CA LEU A 56 0.72 9.02 -1.07
C LEU A 56 1.90 9.06 -2.05
N PHE A 57 1.68 9.53 -3.26
CA PHE A 57 2.72 9.57 -4.28
C PHE A 57 3.72 10.69 -4.05
N LYS A 58 3.29 11.78 -3.43
CA LYS A 58 4.18 12.88 -3.05
C LYS A 58 5.26 12.42 -2.07
N SER A 59 4.94 11.44 -1.22
CA SER A 59 5.91 10.88 -0.27
C SER A 59 6.98 10.01 -0.94
N LYS A 60 6.83 9.73 -2.23
CA LYS A 60 7.78 8.96 -3.04
C LYS A 60 8.10 7.58 -2.45
N PRO A 61 7.09 6.71 -2.27
CA PRO A 61 7.36 5.37 -1.78
C PRO A 61 8.14 4.56 -2.81
N ASP A 62 9.03 3.70 -2.36
CA ASP A 62 9.73 2.76 -3.23
C ASP A 62 8.85 1.58 -3.57
N LEU A 63 8.03 1.16 -2.62
CA LEU A 63 7.11 0.03 -2.80
C LEU A 63 5.80 0.32 -2.08
N ILE A 64 4.70 0.14 -2.77
CA ILE A 64 3.36 0.21 -2.17
C ILE A 64 2.85 -1.21 -1.97
N PHE A 65 2.50 -1.55 -0.73
CA PHE A 65 1.78 -2.80 -0.45
C PHE A 65 0.29 -2.46 -0.49
N ASN A 66 -0.41 -3.01 -1.48
CA ASN A 66 -1.81 -2.70 -1.71
C ASN A 66 -2.72 -3.60 -0.86
N ALA A 67 -3.18 -3.09 0.26
CA ALA A 67 -4.12 -3.78 1.15
C ALA A 67 -5.56 -3.32 0.93
N LEU A 68 -5.82 -2.55 -0.14
CA LEU A 68 -7.18 -2.09 -0.45
C LEU A 68 -8.05 -3.26 -0.90
N HIS A 69 -9.33 -3.20 -0.50
CA HIS A 69 -10.35 -4.14 -0.95
C HIS A 69 -11.44 -3.36 -1.68
N GLY A 70 -12.02 -3.97 -2.71
CA GLY A 70 -13.10 -3.34 -3.47
C GLY A 70 -12.60 -2.29 -4.45
N GLU A 71 -13.40 -1.24 -4.62
CA GLU A 71 -13.12 -0.20 -5.60
C GLU A 71 -11.72 0.39 -5.46
N PHE A 72 -11.15 0.79 -6.57
CA PHE A 72 -9.85 1.41 -6.71
C PHE A 72 -8.68 0.46 -6.47
N GLY A 73 -8.72 -0.38 -5.45
CA GLY A 73 -7.68 -1.38 -5.19
C GLY A 73 -7.78 -2.58 -6.12
N GLU A 74 -8.97 -3.18 -6.20
CA GLU A 74 -9.20 -4.40 -6.97
C GLU A 74 -9.47 -4.14 -8.45
N ASP A 75 -9.97 -2.98 -8.81
CA ASP A 75 -10.27 -2.63 -10.20
C ASP A 75 -9.06 -2.08 -10.97
N GLY A 76 -7.89 -2.05 -10.34
CA GLY A 76 -6.67 -1.58 -10.98
C GLY A 76 -6.44 -0.08 -10.94
N GLY A 77 -7.31 0.69 -10.29
CA GLY A 77 -7.18 2.15 -10.24
C GLY A 77 -5.88 2.62 -9.61
N ILE A 78 -5.55 2.07 -8.43
CA ILE A 78 -4.31 2.46 -7.76
C ILE A 78 -3.09 1.94 -8.51
N SER A 79 -3.18 0.77 -9.15
CA SER A 79 -2.09 0.22 -9.95
C SER A 79 -1.77 1.11 -11.16
N CYS A 80 -2.79 1.66 -11.80
CA CYS A 80 -2.62 2.61 -12.89
C CYS A 80 -1.86 3.85 -12.44
N LEU A 81 -2.21 4.39 -11.27
CA LEU A 81 -1.54 5.57 -10.73
C LEU A 81 -0.10 5.26 -10.33
N ALA A 82 0.14 4.11 -9.72
CA ALA A 82 1.49 3.69 -9.35
C ALA A 82 2.38 3.62 -10.59
N LYS A 83 1.87 3.06 -11.67
CA LYS A 83 2.59 2.98 -12.94
C LYS A 83 2.93 4.38 -13.47
N LYS A 84 1.97 5.30 -13.40
CA LYS A 84 2.17 6.68 -13.85
C LYS A 84 3.29 7.37 -13.07
N TYR A 85 3.43 7.06 -11.79
CA TYR A 85 4.45 7.64 -10.91
C TYR A 85 5.71 6.77 -10.80
N ASN A 86 5.82 5.72 -11.61
CA ASN A 86 6.95 4.78 -11.59
C ASN A 86 7.18 4.14 -10.22
N THR A 87 6.09 3.86 -9.52
CA THR A 87 6.14 3.25 -8.20
C THR A 87 5.76 1.78 -8.30
N THR A 88 6.55 0.91 -7.67
CA THR A 88 6.25 -0.52 -7.61
C THR A 88 5.09 -0.76 -6.65
N ILE A 89 4.14 -1.60 -7.05
CA ILE A 89 2.97 -1.91 -6.23
C ILE A 89 2.64 -3.40 -6.30
N THR A 90 2.21 -3.96 -5.17
CA THR A 90 1.72 -5.34 -5.13
C THR A 90 0.29 -5.40 -5.66
N HIS A 91 -0.14 -6.58 -6.11
CA HIS A 91 -1.51 -6.80 -6.56
C HIS A 91 -2.37 -7.28 -5.40
N SER A 92 -3.42 -6.53 -5.07
CA SER A 92 -4.30 -6.89 -3.95
C SER A 92 -5.11 -8.15 -4.22
N ALA A 93 -5.51 -8.35 -5.46
CA ALA A 93 -6.38 -9.47 -5.82
C ALA A 93 -5.72 -10.84 -5.66
N ASP A 94 -4.42 -10.89 -5.59
CA ASP A 94 -3.64 -12.13 -5.51
C ASP A 94 -3.28 -12.53 -4.08
N ILE A 95 -3.78 -11.80 -3.12
CA ILE A 95 -3.46 -12.03 -1.72
C ILE A 95 -4.44 -12.97 -1.07
#